data_286e26c0be1bf48c3e1e917d36ef6a30
#
_entry.id   286e26c0be1bf48c3e1e917d36ef6a30
#
_cell.length_a   1.000
_cell.length_b   1.000
_cell.length_c   1.000
_cell.angle_alpha   90.00
_cell.angle_beta   90.00
_cell.angle_gamma   90.00
#
_symmetry.space_group_name_H-M   'P 1'
#
loop_
_entity.id
_entity.type
_entity.pdbx_description
1 polymer ?
#
loop_
_entity_poly.entity_id
_entity_poly.type
_entity_poly.pdbx_seq_one_letter_code
_entity_poly.pdbx_strand_id
1 'polypeptide(L)'
;TSGDEFERIGHSFNTMIGSIRHLLARHQELAKENMLATVQILESQFNPHFLFNTLESIRYMIKFGPGEAEKMLVSLSRMLRYSIQNGKDVVTVKEEMDFISRYLQVMLYRYGDRLRYSIDLEEGSRGASIPRMTLQPIVENSIKYGFGEDRDCLEIRISTRIQKGVLSVIIADDGVGIRPELLEELKANLDQGQNQTDHIGIYNVHKRIRLVYGSRYGVGIDSKIEEGTVVTLRVPCEE
;
A
#
# COMPACT_ATOMS: atom_id res chain seq x y z
N THR A 1 -53.19 42.41 14.19
CA THR A 1 -53.10 40.95 13.80
C THR A 1 -52.27 40.70 12.58
N SER A 2 -52.25 41.62 11.55
CA SER A 2 -51.46 41.38 10.31
C SER A 2 -49.96 41.67 10.49
N GLY A 3 -49.52 42.48 11.46
CA GLY A 3 -48.12 42.78 11.73
C GLY A 3 -47.34 41.61 12.34
N ASP A 4 -47.99 40.80 13.15
CA ASP A 4 -47.41 39.65 13.86
C ASP A 4 -47.11 38.47 12.92
N GLU A 5 -47.88 38.30 11.86
CA GLU A 5 -47.66 37.25 10.85
C GLU A 5 -46.47 37.56 9.93
N PHE A 6 -46.27 38.81 9.53
CA PHE A 6 -45.14 39.26 8.77
C PHE A 6 -43.83 39.17 9.57
N GLU A 7 -43.87 39.49 10.85
CA GLU A 7 -42.70 39.38 11.73
C GLU A 7 -42.29 37.91 11.94
N ARG A 8 -43.22 36.99 12.10
CA ARG A 8 -42.98 35.54 12.17
C ARG A 8 -42.41 34.98 10.88
N ILE A 9 -42.90 35.40 9.71
CA ILE A 9 -42.37 35.02 8.41
C ILE A 9 -40.93 35.53 8.25
N GLY A 10 -40.67 36.81 8.62
CA GLY A 10 -39.31 37.38 8.57
C GLY A 10 -38.35 36.66 9.49
N HIS A 11 -38.78 36.27 10.69
CA HIS A 11 -37.93 35.49 11.60
C HIS A 11 -37.65 34.07 11.09
N SER A 12 -38.66 33.40 10.55
CA SER A 12 -38.50 32.08 9.94
C SER A 12 -37.56 32.12 8.72
N PHE A 13 -37.68 33.17 7.91
CA PHE A 13 -36.80 33.39 6.75
C PHE A 13 -35.35 33.65 7.17
N ASN A 14 -35.11 34.48 8.17
CA ASN A 14 -33.76 34.74 8.70
C ASN A 14 -33.16 33.50 9.33
N THR A 15 -33.94 32.69 10.04
CA THR A 15 -33.50 31.41 10.59
C THR A 15 -33.11 30.41 9.48
N MET A 16 -33.90 30.33 8.39
CA MET A 16 -33.61 29.52 7.23
C MET A 16 -32.31 29.96 6.53
N ILE A 17 -32.11 31.26 6.30
CA ILE A 17 -30.88 31.82 5.75
C ILE A 17 -29.68 31.48 6.64
N GLY A 18 -29.83 31.60 7.97
CA GLY A 18 -28.78 31.20 8.93
C GLY A 18 -28.42 29.72 8.81
N SER A 19 -29.43 28.87 8.73
CA SER A 19 -29.23 27.41 8.54
C SER A 19 -28.57 27.08 7.21
N ILE A 20 -28.95 27.71 6.11
CA ILE A 20 -28.34 27.53 4.79
C ILE A 20 -26.88 27.98 4.82
N ARG A 21 -26.57 29.13 5.43
CA ARG A 21 -25.17 29.59 5.57
C ARG A 21 -24.33 28.62 6.39
N HIS A 22 -24.87 28.09 7.47
CA HIS A 22 -24.18 27.10 8.30
C HIS A 22 -23.94 25.79 7.54
N LEU A 23 -24.93 25.29 6.79
CA LEU A 23 -24.79 24.08 5.94
C LEU A 23 -23.75 24.28 4.84
N LEU A 24 -23.75 25.46 4.20
CA LEU A 24 -22.74 25.76 3.17
C LEU A 24 -21.32 25.83 3.74
N ALA A 25 -21.13 26.46 4.89
CA ALA A 25 -19.84 26.53 5.57
C ALA A 25 -19.34 25.12 5.95
N ARG A 26 -20.23 24.29 6.52
CA ARG A 26 -19.90 22.91 6.88
C ARG A 26 -19.60 22.03 5.65
N HIS A 27 -20.33 22.23 4.56
CA HIS A 27 -20.05 21.52 3.30
C HIS A 27 -18.68 21.90 2.73
N GLN A 28 -18.28 23.18 2.78
CA GLN A 28 -16.96 23.65 2.36
C GLN A 28 -15.84 23.07 3.23
N GLU A 29 -16.06 22.99 4.55
CA GLU A 29 -15.09 22.40 5.47
C GLU A 29 -14.90 20.91 5.23
N LEU A 30 -15.98 20.15 5.07
CA LEU A 30 -15.93 18.72 4.70
C LEU A 30 -15.28 18.48 3.34
N ALA A 31 -15.55 19.35 2.35
CA ALA A 31 -14.90 19.26 1.05
C ALA A 31 -13.39 19.50 1.14
N LYS A 32 -12.95 20.45 1.98
CA LYS A 32 -11.54 20.72 2.26
C LYS A 32 -10.87 19.55 2.98
N GLU A 33 -11.51 18.99 4.01
CA GLU A 33 -11.02 17.81 4.74
C GLU A 33 -10.89 16.60 3.80
N ASN A 34 -11.89 16.34 2.97
CA ASN A 34 -11.83 15.27 1.97
C ASN A 34 -10.72 15.49 0.93
N MET A 35 -10.51 16.72 0.49
CA MET A 35 -9.43 17.05 -0.42
C MET A 35 -8.05 16.81 0.24
N LEU A 36 -7.86 17.25 1.48
CA LEU A 36 -6.61 17.02 2.23
C LEU A 36 -6.38 15.53 2.47
N ALA A 37 -7.41 14.78 2.86
CA ALA A 37 -7.33 13.32 3.00
C ALA A 37 -6.95 12.64 1.67
N THR A 38 -7.53 13.09 0.55
CA THR A 38 -7.18 12.59 -0.80
C THR A 38 -5.73 12.90 -1.16
N VAL A 39 -5.25 14.12 -0.87
CA VAL A 39 -3.83 14.49 -1.09
C VAL A 39 -2.91 13.63 -0.22
N GLN A 40 -3.23 13.43 1.06
CA GLN A 40 -2.46 12.56 1.96
C GLN A 40 -2.44 11.09 1.49
N ILE A 41 -3.55 10.59 0.97
CA ILE A 41 -3.61 9.24 0.37
C ILE A 41 -2.71 9.18 -0.87
N LEU A 42 -2.75 10.19 -1.75
CA LEU A 42 -1.89 10.26 -2.93
C LEU A 42 -0.40 10.36 -2.54
N GLU A 43 -0.06 11.17 -1.54
CA GLU A 43 1.30 11.26 -1.01
C GLU A 43 1.77 9.96 -0.35
N SER A 44 0.85 9.22 0.31
CA SER A 44 1.17 7.93 0.93
C SER A 44 1.29 6.77 -0.07
N GLN A 45 0.63 6.87 -1.22
CA GLN A 45 0.69 5.87 -2.30
C GLN A 45 2.00 5.93 -3.10
N PHE A 46 2.69 7.05 -3.06
CA PHE A 46 4.02 7.19 -3.65
C PHE A 46 5.01 7.58 -2.56
N ASN A 47 5.97 6.72 -2.32
CA ASN A 47 7.14 7.10 -1.55
C ASN A 47 7.93 8.16 -2.39
N PRO A 48 7.88 9.47 -2.06
CA PRO A 48 8.56 10.51 -2.85
C PRO A 48 10.04 10.21 -3.01
N HIS A 49 10.65 9.64 -1.99
CA HIS A 49 12.05 9.25 -1.98
C HIS A 49 12.34 8.12 -3.02
N PHE A 50 11.41 7.18 -3.21
CA PHE A 50 11.53 6.19 -4.27
C PHE A 50 11.53 6.83 -5.65
N LEU A 51 10.61 7.78 -5.90
CA LEU A 51 10.53 8.49 -7.17
C LEU A 51 11.79 9.28 -7.47
N PHE A 52 12.27 10.09 -6.51
CA PHE A 52 13.49 10.88 -6.66
C PHE A 52 14.70 10.00 -6.94
N ASN A 53 14.90 8.95 -6.16
CA ASN A 53 16.02 8.02 -6.34
C ASN A 53 15.95 7.27 -7.68
N THR A 54 14.75 6.91 -8.12
CA THR A 54 14.56 6.24 -9.42
C THR A 54 14.89 7.19 -10.58
N LEU A 55 14.43 8.44 -10.51
CA LEU A 55 14.76 9.47 -11.50
C LEU A 55 16.26 9.80 -11.53
N GLU A 56 16.91 9.84 -10.37
CA GLU A 56 18.38 10.01 -10.30
C GLU A 56 19.13 8.83 -10.91
N SER A 57 18.68 7.61 -10.65
CA SER A 57 19.24 6.42 -11.28
C SER A 57 19.09 6.45 -12.80
N ILE A 58 17.91 6.82 -13.31
CA ILE A 58 17.65 6.99 -14.74
C ILE A 58 18.59 8.05 -15.32
N ARG A 59 18.73 9.22 -14.66
CA ARG A 59 19.63 10.29 -15.08
C ARG A 59 21.08 9.82 -15.21
N TYR A 60 21.55 9.02 -14.26
CA TYR A 60 22.89 8.43 -14.30
C TYR A 60 23.03 7.44 -15.47
N MET A 61 22.04 6.55 -15.63
CA MET A 61 22.08 5.49 -16.65
C MET A 61 21.95 6.00 -18.08
N ILE A 62 21.37 7.20 -18.32
CA ILE A 62 21.32 7.83 -19.64
C ILE A 62 22.72 7.94 -20.27
N LYS A 63 23.78 8.13 -19.46
CA LYS A 63 25.15 8.29 -19.92
C LYS A 63 25.88 6.95 -20.17
N PHE A 64 25.54 5.90 -19.44
CA PHE A 64 26.32 4.66 -19.40
C PHE A 64 25.55 3.44 -19.95
N GLY A 65 24.23 3.49 -19.96
CA GLY A 65 23.35 2.42 -20.44
C GLY A 65 22.00 2.98 -20.90
N PRO A 66 21.93 3.70 -22.02
CA PRO A 66 20.70 4.39 -22.45
C PRO A 66 19.54 3.42 -22.68
N GLY A 67 19.79 2.19 -23.11
CA GLY A 67 18.75 1.17 -23.26
C GLY A 67 18.13 0.71 -21.94
N GLU A 68 18.91 0.59 -20.89
CA GLU A 68 18.46 0.28 -19.54
C GLU A 68 17.71 1.48 -18.94
N ALA A 69 18.19 2.71 -19.16
CA ALA A 69 17.50 3.94 -18.73
C ALA A 69 16.10 4.03 -19.36
N GLU A 70 15.96 3.70 -20.65
CA GLU A 70 14.66 3.67 -21.34
C GLU A 70 13.71 2.63 -20.70
N LYS A 71 14.18 1.39 -20.49
CA LYS A 71 13.39 0.34 -19.83
C LYS A 71 12.92 0.75 -18.43
N MET A 72 13.80 1.37 -17.67
CA MET A 72 13.51 1.86 -16.34
C MET A 72 12.46 2.99 -16.36
N LEU A 73 12.57 3.94 -17.30
CA LEU A 73 11.61 5.02 -17.49
C LEU A 73 10.21 4.48 -17.88
N VAL A 74 10.16 3.50 -18.80
CA VAL A 74 8.91 2.83 -19.19
C VAL A 74 8.29 2.10 -18.00
N SER A 75 9.09 1.39 -17.21
CA SER A 75 8.61 0.69 -16.01
C SER A 75 8.05 1.67 -14.98
N LEU A 76 8.78 2.75 -14.70
CA LEU A 76 8.32 3.82 -13.80
C LEU A 76 7.00 4.44 -14.29
N SER A 77 6.90 4.79 -15.57
CA SER A 77 5.69 5.37 -16.16
C SER A 77 4.48 4.44 -16.02
N ARG A 78 4.66 3.12 -16.20
CA ARG A 78 3.59 2.13 -16.02
C ARG A 78 3.18 1.99 -14.55
N MET A 79 4.15 2.02 -13.63
CA MET A 79 3.89 1.99 -12.19
C MET A 79 3.09 3.23 -11.75
N LEU A 80 3.51 4.42 -12.19
CA LEU A 80 2.79 5.67 -11.93
C LEU A 80 1.35 5.61 -12.44
N ARG A 81 1.16 5.13 -13.67
CA ARG A 81 -0.19 4.97 -14.26
C ARG A 81 -1.05 4.00 -13.44
N TYR A 82 -0.48 2.86 -13.04
CA TYR A 82 -1.20 1.90 -12.19
C TYR A 82 -1.65 2.53 -10.88
N SER A 83 -0.82 3.34 -10.23
CA SER A 83 -1.15 3.97 -8.95
C SER A 83 -2.20 5.09 -9.07
N ILE A 84 -2.20 5.83 -10.19
CA ILE A 84 -3.12 6.97 -10.41
C ILE A 84 -4.47 6.50 -11.01
N GLN A 85 -4.55 5.29 -11.57
CA GLN A 85 -5.79 4.80 -12.19
C GLN A 85 -6.93 4.77 -11.17
N ASN A 86 -7.82 5.77 -11.21
CA ASN A 86 -9.05 5.82 -10.42
C ASN A 86 -10.04 4.77 -10.93
N GLY A 87 -10.56 3.91 -10.07
CA GLY A 87 -11.75 3.13 -10.41
C GLY A 87 -11.85 1.70 -9.92
N LYS A 88 -10.77 1.05 -9.47
CA LYS A 88 -10.87 -0.30 -8.89
C LYS A 88 -10.08 -0.35 -7.59
N ASP A 89 -10.79 -0.41 -6.47
CA ASP A 89 -10.19 -0.63 -5.15
C ASP A 89 -9.67 -2.07 -4.98
N VAL A 90 -10.16 -2.98 -5.82
CA VAL A 90 -9.83 -4.40 -5.84
C VAL A 90 -9.36 -4.78 -7.24
N VAL A 91 -8.27 -5.52 -7.32
CA VAL A 91 -7.60 -5.97 -8.55
C VAL A 91 -7.33 -7.48 -8.48
N THR A 92 -6.96 -8.09 -9.59
CA THR A 92 -6.53 -9.50 -9.58
C THR A 92 -5.12 -9.64 -9.00
N VAL A 93 -4.83 -10.79 -8.42
CA VAL A 93 -3.47 -11.16 -7.98
C VAL A 93 -2.48 -11.00 -9.12
N LYS A 94 -2.86 -11.37 -10.35
CA LYS A 94 -2.02 -11.20 -11.53
C LYS A 94 -1.65 -9.73 -11.76
N GLU A 95 -2.62 -8.81 -11.71
CA GLU A 95 -2.38 -7.37 -11.92
C GLU A 95 -1.42 -6.81 -10.85
N GLU A 96 -1.62 -7.20 -9.59
CA GLU A 96 -0.76 -6.77 -8.49
C GLU A 96 0.65 -7.36 -8.60
N MET A 97 0.79 -8.64 -8.99
CA MET A 97 2.09 -9.27 -9.22
C MET A 97 2.83 -8.69 -10.42
N ASP A 98 2.11 -8.33 -11.49
CA ASP A 98 2.68 -7.62 -12.63
C ASP A 98 3.23 -6.25 -12.21
N PHE A 99 2.57 -5.56 -11.29
CA PHE A 99 3.05 -4.32 -10.71
C PHE A 99 4.30 -4.56 -9.83
N ILE A 100 4.26 -5.53 -8.93
CA ILE A 100 5.39 -5.88 -8.05
C ILE A 100 6.61 -6.32 -8.85
N SER A 101 6.43 -7.10 -9.91
CA SER A 101 7.51 -7.51 -10.80
C SER A 101 8.23 -6.29 -11.42
N ARG A 102 7.47 -5.30 -11.89
CA ARG A 102 8.05 -4.05 -12.42
C ARG A 102 8.77 -3.24 -11.33
N TYR A 103 8.19 -3.17 -10.14
CA TYR A 103 8.81 -2.51 -9.00
C TYR A 103 10.17 -3.17 -8.67
N LEU A 104 10.21 -4.49 -8.56
CA LEU A 104 11.43 -5.25 -8.28
C LEU A 104 12.47 -5.12 -9.42
N GLN A 105 12.03 -5.07 -10.68
CA GLN A 105 12.93 -4.77 -11.80
C GLN A 105 13.59 -3.39 -11.66
N VAL A 106 12.85 -2.36 -11.26
CA VAL A 106 13.42 -1.03 -10.98
C VAL A 106 14.42 -1.12 -9.82
N MET A 107 14.11 -1.90 -8.77
CA MET A 107 15.03 -2.10 -7.65
C MET A 107 16.31 -2.84 -8.06
N LEU A 108 16.25 -3.79 -8.98
CA LEU A 108 17.44 -4.47 -9.50
C LEU A 108 18.42 -3.50 -10.16
N TYR A 109 17.96 -2.47 -10.87
CA TYR A 109 18.86 -1.45 -11.42
C TYR A 109 19.60 -0.66 -10.33
N ARG A 110 18.98 -0.51 -9.15
CA ARG A 110 19.56 0.22 -8.01
C ARG A 110 20.53 -0.64 -7.20
N TYR A 111 20.15 -1.89 -6.93
CA TYR A 111 20.87 -2.79 -6.02
C TYR A 111 21.79 -3.77 -6.75
N GLY A 112 21.62 -3.93 -8.08
CA GLY A 112 22.40 -4.87 -8.89
C GLY A 112 22.30 -6.29 -8.37
N ASP A 113 23.42 -6.98 -8.34
CA ASP A 113 23.54 -8.37 -7.88
C ASP A 113 23.24 -8.56 -6.37
N ARG A 114 23.13 -7.46 -5.63
CA ARG A 114 22.77 -7.47 -4.20
C ARG A 114 21.30 -7.76 -3.94
N LEU A 115 20.44 -7.68 -4.95
CA LEU A 115 19.02 -8.01 -4.83
C LEU A 115 18.69 -9.15 -5.80
N ARG A 116 18.02 -10.18 -5.28
CA ARG A 116 17.45 -11.27 -6.08
C ARG A 116 16.00 -11.44 -5.73
N TYR A 117 15.19 -11.88 -6.67
CA TYR A 117 13.80 -12.22 -6.37
C TYR A 117 13.29 -13.35 -7.24
N SER A 118 12.27 -14.06 -6.72
CA SER A 118 11.48 -15.04 -7.46
C SER A 118 10.00 -14.89 -7.17
N ILE A 119 9.17 -15.16 -8.18
CA ILE A 119 7.71 -15.10 -8.08
C ILE A 119 7.16 -16.45 -8.58
N ASP A 120 6.50 -17.18 -7.68
CA ASP A 120 5.85 -18.46 -7.95
C ASP A 120 4.35 -18.36 -7.67
N LEU A 121 3.55 -18.28 -8.74
CA LEU A 121 2.09 -18.14 -8.64
C LEU A 121 1.41 -19.47 -8.93
N GLU A 122 0.67 -19.98 -7.96
CA GLU A 122 -0.29 -21.06 -8.21
C GLU A 122 -1.32 -20.64 -9.26
N GLU A 123 -1.53 -21.46 -10.30
CA GLU A 123 -2.34 -21.10 -11.48
C GLU A 123 -3.73 -20.59 -11.11
N GLY A 124 -4.41 -21.28 -10.19
CA GLY A 124 -5.74 -20.89 -9.71
C GLY A 124 -5.77 -19.55 -8.95
N SER A 125 -4.61 -19.06 -8.45
CA SER A 125 -4.55 -17.82 -7.69
C SER A 125 -4.58 -16.55 -8.53
N ARG A 126 -4.29 -16.65 -9.82
CA ARG A 126 -4.10 -15.48 -10.72
C ARG A 126 -5.33 -14.59 -10.84
N GLY A 127 -6.52 -15.21 -10.86
CA GLY A 127 -7.80 -14.52 -10.97
C GLY A 127 -8.37 -14.03 -9.64
N ALA A 128 -7.81 -14.48 -8.51
CA ALA A 128 -8.30 -14.09 -7.19
C ALA A 128 -8.17 -12.59 -6.96
N SER A 129 -9.11 -12.03 -6.20
CA SER A 129 -9.23 -10.60 -5.96
C SER A 129 -8.50 -10.19 -4.68
N ILE A 130 -7.69 -9.13 -4.76
CA ILE A 130 -7.03 -8.51 -3.60
C ILE A 130 -7.17 -6.99 -3.67
N PRO A 131 -7.14 -6.28 -2.53
CA PRO A 131 -7.12 -4.83 -2.56
C PRO A 131 -5.86 -4.35 -3.26
N ARG A 132 -5.99 -3.34 -4.08
CA ARG A 132 -4.90 -2.74 -4.86
C ARG A 132 -3.80 -2.19 -3.96
N MET A 133 -2.54 -2.21 -4.39
CA MET A 133 -1.39 -1.68 -3.65
C MET A 133 -1.20 -2.35 -2.27
N THR A 134 -1.54 -3.63 -2.18
CA THR A 134 -1.46 -4.40 -0.93
C THR A 134 -0.09 -5.03 -0.74
N LEU A 135 0.54 -5.50 -1.82
CA LEU A 135 1.82 -6.21 -1.74
C LEU A 135 3.01 -5.26 -1.71
N GLN A 136 2.90 -4.08 -2.31
CA GLN A 136 4.00 -3.12 -2.40
C GLN A 136 4.58 -2.74 -1.03
N PRO A 137 3.80 -2.32 0.00
CA PRO A 137 4.36 -1.94 1.29
C PRO A 137 5.14 -3.08 1.98
N ILE A 138 4.74 -4.32 1.72
CA ILE A 138 5.40 -5.51 2.27
C ILE A 138 6.76 -5.72 1.59
N VAL A 139 6.79 -5.68 0.25
CA VAL A 139 8.03 -5.81 -0.53
C VAL A 139 8.98 -4.64 -0.26
N GLU A 140 8.45 -3.42 -0.12
CA GLU A 140 9.25 -2.24 0.28
C GLU A 140 9.91 -2.43 1.65
N ASN A 141 9.19 -3.00 2.61
CA ASN A 141 9.74 -3.29 3.93
C ASN A 141 10.85 -4.34 3.86
N SER A 142 10.67 -5.41 3.08
CA SER A 142 11.73 -6.40 2.85
C SER A 142 13.00 -5.76 2.27
N ILE A 143 12.88 -4.86 1.29
CA ILE A 143 14.03 -4.15 0.73
C ILE A 143 14.64 -3.16 1.72
N LYS A 144 13.80 -2.39 2.42
CA LYS A 144 14.26 -1.33 3.34
C LYS A 144 14.97 -1.88 4.57
N TYR A 145 14.48 -2.98 5.10
CA TYR A 145 14.93 -3.52 6.38
C TYR A 145 15.67 -4.87 6.25
N GLY A 146 15.60 -5.52 5.09
CA GLY A 146 16.23 -6.83 4.88
C GLY A 146 17.75 -6.77 4.73
N PHE A 147 18.29 -5.67 4.16
CA PHE A 147 19.73 -5.48 4.09
C PHE A 147 20.31 -5.18 5.49
N GLY A 148 21.39 -5.85 5.87
CA GLY A 148 22.18 -5.61 7.07
C GLY A 148 23.54 -5.01 6.73
N GLU A 149 24.31 -4.62 7.75
CA GLU A 149 25.68 -4.11 7.59
C GLU A 149 26.61 -5.18 6.98
N ASP A 150 26.40 -6.45 7.38
CA ASP A 150 27.23 -7.59 6.97
C ASP A 150 26.59 -8.46 5.85
N ARG A 151 25.45 -8.02 5.28
CA ARG A 151 24.72 -8.80 4.29
C ARG A 151 24.82 -8.19 2.90
N ASP A 152 25.58 -8.85 2.02
CA ASP A 152 25.82 -8.38 0.66
C ASP A 152 24.66 -8.62 -0.30
N CYS A 153 23.78 -9.58 -0.02
CA CYS A 153 22.70 -9.96 -0.92
C CYS A 153 21.41 -10.22 -0.15
N LEU A 154 20.29 -9.79 -0.73
CA LEU A 154 18.94 -10.03 -0.26
C LEU A 154 18.15 -10.78 -1.32
N GLU A 155 17.53 -11.90 -0.95
CA GLU A 155 16.60 -12.63 -1.80
C GLU A 155 15.17 -12.47 -1.31
N ILE A 156 14.27 -12.05 -2.21
CA ILE A 156 12.83 -11.94 -1.93
C ILE A 156 12.09 -13.00 -2.73
N ARG A 157 11.35 -13.86 -2.04
CA ARG A 157 10.50 -14.91 -2.63
C ARG A 157 9.04 -14.59 -2.42
N ILE A 158 8.29 -14.51 -3.52
CA ILE A 158 6.85 -14.27 -3.49
C ILE A 158 6.16 -15.50 -4.03
N SER A 159 5.23 -16.06 -3.27
CA SER A 159 4.45 -17.22 -3.71
C SER A 159 2.99 -17.08 -3.32
N THR A 160 2.12 -17.82 -4.04
CA THR A 160 0.70 -17.90 -3.73
C THR A 160 0.30 -19.34 -3.47
N ARG A 161 -0.67 -19.54 -2.57
CA ARG A 161 -1.27 -20.83 -2.27
C ARG A 161 -2.77 -20.66 -2.03
N ILE A 162 -3.56 -21.55 -2.62
CA ILE A 162 -5.01 -21.64 -2.35
C ILE A 162 -5.26 -22.90 -1.52
N GLN A 163 -5.89 -22.71 -0.38
CA GLN A 163 -6.27 -23.81 0.48
C GLN A 163 -7.63 -23.55 1.14
N LYS A 164 -8.58 -24.45 0.93
CA LYS A 164 -9.92 -24.38 1.57
C LYS A 164 -10.64 -23.03 1.35
N GLY A 165 -10.62 -22.51 0.12
CA GLY A 165 -11.25 -21.22 -0.22
C GLY A 165 -10.53 -19.99 0.37
N VAL A 166 -9.28 -20.15 0.78
CA VAL A 166 -8.44 -19.04 1.24
C VAL A 166 -7.20 -18.94 0.35
N LEU A 167 -7.00 -17.78 -0.23
CA LEU A 167 -5.74 -17.42 -0.88
C LEU A 167 -4.77 -16.92 0.18
N SER A 168 -3.58 -17.49 0.17
CA SER A 168 -2.42 -17.00 0.90
C SER A 168 -1.39 -16.46 -0.07
N VAL A 169 -1.03 -15.18 0.05
CA VAL A 169 0.13 -14.58 -0.63
C VAL A 169 1.25 -14.51 0.39
N ILE A 170 2.36 -15.17 0.09
CA ILE A 170 3.50 -15.30 0.98
C ILE A 170 4.67 -14.52 0.39
N ILE A 171 5.19 -13.57 1.15
CA ILE A 171 6.38 -12.79 0.82
C ILE A 171 7.42 -13.12 1.87
N ALA A 172 8.51 -13.75 1.45
CA ALA A 172 9.60 -14.16 2.31
C ALA A 172 10.89 -13.47 1.85
N ASP A 173 11.63 -12.91 2.78
CA ASP A 173 12.99 -12.45 2.57
C ASP A 173 13.97 -13.23 3.45
N ASP A 174 15.18 -13.33 3.01
CA ASP A 174 16.29 -13.91 3.76
C ASP A 174 17.13 -12.84 4.47
N GLY A 175 16.50 -11.70 4.78
CA GLY A 175 17.13 -10.52 5.39
C GLY A 175 17.60 -10.74 6.83
N VAL A 176 17.94 -9.64 7.50
CA VAL A 176 18.44 -9.66 8.89
C VAL A 176 17.40 -10.11 9.92
N GLY A 177 16.13 -10.18 9.53
CA GLY A 177 15.03 -10.52 10.42
C GLY A 177 14.67 -9.41 11.40
N ILE A 178 13.74 -9.72 12.30
CA ILE A 178 13.17 -8.79 13.28
C ILE A 178 13.48 -9.30 14.69
N ARG A 179 13.91 -8.41 15.57
CA ARG A 179 14.13 -8.75 16.98
C ARG A 179 12.84 -9.24 17.65
N PRO A 180 12.89 -10.24 18.54
CA PRO A 180 11.70 -10.86 19.15
C PRO A 180 10.78 -9.83 19.82
N GLU A 181 11.33 -8.86 20.53
CA GLU A 181 10.55 -7.84 21.24
C GLU A 181 9.73 -6.99 20.26
N LEU A 182 10.37 -6.56 19.17
CA LEU A 182 9.70 -5.78 18.13
C LEU A 182 8.68 -6.63 17.36
N LEU A 183 8.97 -7.91 17.11
CA LEU A 183 8.04 -8.82 16.43
C LEU A 183 6.77 -9.03 17.26
N GLU A 184 6.88 -9.23 18.57
CA GLU A 184 5.74 -9.35 19.48
C GLU A 184 4.91 -8.06 19.52
N GLU A 185 5.57 -6.91 19.56
CA GLU A 185 4.89 -5.61 19.48
C GLU A 185 4.11 -5.44 18.16
N LEU A 186 4.73 -5.81 17.03
CA LEU A 186 4.08 -5.76 15.72
C LEU A 186 2.86 -6.70 15.67
N LYS A 187 2.98 -7.92 16.19
CA LYS A 187 1.86 -8.89 16.25
C LYS A 187 0.73 -8.34 17.14
N ALA A 188 1.04 -7.80 18.30
CA ALA A 188 0.05 -7.21 19.20
C ALA A 188 -0.68 -6.02 18.56
N ASN A 189 0.02 -5.16 17.83
CA ASN A 189 -0.56 -4.03 17.13
C ASN A 189 -1.50 -4.48 15.98
N LEU A 190 -1.16 -5.55 15.25
CA LEU A 190 -2.04 -6.13 14.24
C LEU A 190 -3.33 -6.67 14.87
N ASP A 191 -3.25 -7.36 16.02
CA ASP A 191 -4.41 -7.94 16.70
C ASP A 191 -5.33 -6.88 17.33
N GLN A 192 -4.75 -5.86 17.98
CA GLN A 192 -5.50 -4.81 18.68
C GLN A 192 -6.06 -3.72 17.74
N GLY A 193 -5.62 -3.68 16.49
CA GLY A 193 -6.06 -2.66 15.53
C GLY A 193 -5.56 -1.25 15.86
N GLN A 194 -4.51 -1.13 16.68
CA GLN A 194 -3.88 0.15 17.05
C GLN A 194 -2.49 0.24 16.44
N ASN A 195 -2.17 1.39 15.85
CA ASN A 195 -0.82 1.64 15.35
C ASN A 195 -0.12 2.60 16.31
N GLN A 196 0.82 2.08 17.07
CA GLN A 196 1.69 2.85 17.98
C GLN A 196 3.14 2.94 17.49
N THR A 197 3.44 2.39 16.31
CA THR A 197 4.80 2.30 15.77
C THR A 197 4.93 2.95 14.39
N ASP A 198 6.16 3.27 13.98
CA ASP A 198 6.50 3.77 12.64
C ASP A 198 6.29 2.75 11.51
N HIS A 199 5.86 1.52 11.84
CA HIS A 199 5.59 0.44 10.85
C HIS A 199 4.18 0.53 10.24
N ILE A 200 3.85 1.70 9.73
CA ILE A 200 2.52 2.06 9.20
C ILE A 200 2.09 1.16 8.02
N GLY A 201 3.04 0.69 7.21
CA GLY A 201 2.75 -0.02 5.96
C GLY A 201 2.00 -1.35 6.17
N ILE A 202 2.56 -2.28 6.96
CA ILE A 202 1.96 -3.61 7.20
C ILE A 202 0.64 -3.49 7.96
N TYR A 203 0.59 -2.59 8.95
CA TYR A 203 -0.63 -2.31 9.69
C TYR A 203 -1.77 -1.82 8.78
N ASN A 204 -1.50 -0.87 7.89
CA ASN A 204 -2.50 -0.36 6.96
C ASN A 204 -3.00 -1.43 5.99
N VAL A 205 -2.10 -2.31 5.51
CA VAL A 205 -2.46 -3.48 4.70
C VAL A 205 -3.39 -4.41 5.48
N HIS A 206 -3.03 -4.77 6.72
CA HIS A 206 -3.84 -5.62 7.59
C HIS A 206 -5.24 -5.04 7.82
N LYS A 207 -5.32 -3.77 8.22
CA LYS A 207 -6.57 -3.05 8.46
C LYS A 207 -7.44 -3.01 7.20
N ARG A 208 -6.85 -2.72 6.04
CA ARG A 208 -7.56 -2.65 4.76
C ARG A 208 -8.17 -4.00 4.38
N ILE A 209 -7.41 -5.09 4.54
CA ILE A 209 -7.92 -6.45 4.26
C ILE A 209 -9.10 -6.78 5.18
N ARG A 210 -8.98 -6.48 6.48
CA ARG A 210 -10.07 -6.72 7.43
C ARG A 210 -11.31 -5.89 7.16
N LEU A 211 -11.17 -4.67 6.67
CA LEU A 211 -12.29 -3.83 6.27
C LEU A 211 -13.01 -4.38 5.03
N VAL A 212 -12.27 -4.92 4.06
CA VAL A 212 -12.85 -5.43 2.80
C VAL A 212 -13.43 -6.83 2.97
N TYR A 213 -12.73 -7.72 3.69
CA TYR A 213 -13.05 -9.16 3.73
C TYR A 213 -13.46 -9.69 5.12
N GLY A 214 -13.46 -8.83 6.14
CA GLY A 214 -13.81 -9.20 7.51
C GLY A 214 -12.61 -9.63 8.36
N SER A 215 -12.86 -9.74 9.67
CA SER A 215 -11.82 -9.94 10.70
C SER A 215 -11.09 -11.29 10.64
N ARG A 216 -11.62 -12.26 9.89
CA ARG A 216 -11.00 -13.58 9.68
C ARG A 216 -9.74 -13.50 8.81
N TYR A 217 -9.63 -12.47 7.98
CA TYR A 217 -8.56 -12.26 7.01
C TYR A 217 -7.60 -11.17 7.50
N GLY A 218 -6.45 -11.05 6.85
CA GLY A 218 -5.45 -10.05 7.22
C GLY A 218 -4.04 -10.50 6.92
N VAL A 219 -3.09 -9.92 7.64
CA VAL A 219 -1.65 -10.17 7.49
C VAL A 219 -1.14 -10.85 8.75
N GLY A 220 -0.36 -11.92 8.58
CA GLY A 220 0.47 -12.54 9.60
C GLY A 220 1.95 -12.26 9.31
N ILE A 221 2.77 -12.18 10.34
CA ILE A 221 4.21 -11.94 10.23
C ILE A 221 4.96 -12.92 11.13
N ASP A 222 5.98 -13.57 10.57
CA ASP A 222 6.91 -14.41 11.29
C ASP A 222 8.34 -14.04 10.90
N SER A 223 9.25 -13.97 11.86
CA SER A 223 10.61 -13.55 11.59
C SER A 223 11.55 -14.13 12.63
N LYS A 224 12.80 -14.33 12.22
CA LYS A 224 13.89 -14.72 13.11
C LYS A 224 15.16 -13.98 12.69
N ILE A 225 15.91 -13.52 13.67
CA ILE A 225 17.16 -12.80 13.46
C ILE A 225 18.08 -13.67 12.59
N GLU A 226 18.69 -13.05 11.57
CA GLU A 226 19.58 -13.63 10.57
C GLU A 226 18.98 -14.71 9.64
N GLU A 227 17.72 -15.10 9.85
CA GLU A 227 17.02 -16.05 8.98
C GLU A 227 16.02 -15.34 8.04
N GLY A 228 15.65 -14.07 8.32
CA GLY A 228 14.77 -13.26 7.51
C GLY A 228 13.36 -13.12 8.05
N THR A 229 12.46 -12.67 7.17
CA THR A 229 11.07 -12.39 7.53
C THR A 229 10.11 -13.03 6.52
N VAL A 230 9.01 -13.57 7.03
CA VAL A 230 7.91 -14.11 6.23
C VAL A 230 6.64 -13.36 6.57
N VAL A 231 6.06 -12.70 5.57
CA VAL A 231 4.76 -12.03 5.69
C VAL A 231 3.73 -12.83 4.88
N THR A 232 2.66 -13.24 5.53
CA THR A 232 1.57 -14.00 4.91
C THR A 232 0.30 -13.17 4.91
N LEU A 233 -0.19 -12.87 3.74
CA LEU A 233 -1.45 -12.19 3.50
C LEU A 233 -2.52 -13.24 3.19
N ARG A 234 -3.67 -13.19 3.90
CA ARG A 234 -4.78 -14.12 3.69
C ARG A 234 -6.04 -13.35 3.29
N VAL A 235 -6.66 -13.79 2.19
CA VAL A 235 -7.93 -13.26 1.68
C VAL A 235 -8.83 -14.41 1.22
N PRO A 236 -10.17 -14.20 1.09
CA PRO A 236 -11.03 -15.22 0.51
C PRO A 236 -10.64 -15.45 -0.96
N CYS A 237 -10.78 -16.67 -1.40
CA CYS A 237 -10.70 -17.06 -2.81
C CYS A 237 -11.98 -17.79 -3.15
N GLU A 238 -12.89 -17.13 -3.86
CA GLU A 238 -14.04 -17.78 -4.45
C GLU A 238 -13.57 -18.63 -5.62
N GLU A 239 -14.07 -19.88 -5.69
CA GLU A 239 -13.81 -20.82 -6.78
C GLU A 239 -14.47 -20.36 -8.09
#